data_93dc49ad023112b0db44b1fa6df728ca
#
_entry.id   93dc49ad023112b0db44b1fa6df728ca
#
_cell.length_a   1.000
_cell.length_b   1.000
_cell.length_c   1.000
_cell.angle_alpha   90.00
_cell.angle_beta   90.00
_cell.angle_gamma   90.00
#
_symmetry.space_group_name_H-M   'P 1'
#
loop_
_entity.id
_entity.type
_entity.pdbx_description
1 polymer ?
#
loop_
_entity_poly.entity_id
_entity_poly.type
_entity_poly.pdbx_seq_one_letter_code
_entity_poly.pdbx_strand_id
1 'polypeptide(L)'
;MSAIDVGGTVRAGEELDAVAVENWLKAQGVDLQGQVEVTQYSGGASNWTYRLKYDNVDLILRRPPKGTKAKSAHDMAREYHVQKNLTPFYPVLPEMVALCQDESVLGCDFYVMKRVEGIIPRANLPRELDFKEAQVRELCINVIDKLIELHQVPYQGTELENLGKGDGYCRRQVEGWDARFEKAKTINVPSFKYVRKWLKDNIPADSKTCVIHNDWRFDNVILDPNHPTQIIGVLDWEMATLGDPLMDLGSALAYWVEESDSALFKATRRQPTNLKGMFTRKEVVDYYLEKTGLEVENWTFY
;
A
#
# COMPACT_ATOMS: atom_id res chain seq x y z
N MET A 1 -18.54 -3.29 18.67
CA MET A 1 -17.68 -2.16 18.25
C MET A 1 -17.81 -2.03 16.75
N SER A 2 -17.74 -0.82 16.20
CA SER A 2 -17.83 -0.63 14.75
C SER A 2 -16.66 -1.32 14.05
N ALA A 3 -16.90 -2.03 12.94
CA ALA A 3 -15.86 -2.59 12.10
C ALA A 3 -15.05 -1.52 11.33
N ILE A 4 -15.57 -0.29 11.31
CA ILE A 4 -14.91 0.86 10.65
C ILE A 4 -13.63 1.22 11.40
N ASP A 5 -12.54 1.40 10.64
CA ASP A 5 -11.25 1.81 11.19
C ASP A 5 -11.29 3.27 11.66
N VAL A 6 -10.98 3.48 12.92
CA VAL A 6 -10.97 4.80 13.56
C VAL A 6 -9.64 5.05 14.27
N GLY A 7 -9.19 6.30 14.26
CA GLY A 7 -8.01 6.70 15.00
C GLY A 7 -8.22 6.62 16.52
N GLY A 8 -7.12 6.46 17.25
CA GLY A 8 -7.06 6.54 18.71
C GLY A 8 -6.51 7.88 19.20
N THR A 9 -6.21 7.97 20.48
CA THR A 9 -5.52 9.12 21.07
C THR A 9 -4.15 9.33 20.44
N VAL A 10 -3.78 10.58 20.21
CA VAL A 10 -2.44 10.95 19.71
C VAL A 10 -1.38 10.51 20.72
N ARG A 11 -0.33 9.86 20.24
CA ARG A 11 0.74 9.34 21.08
C ARG A 11 1.61 10.48 21.62
N ALA A 12 2.10 10.34 22.85
CA ALA A 12 3.01 11.30 23.48
C ALA A 12 4.29 11.47 22.64
N GLY A 13 4.67 12.72 22.35
CA GLY A 13 5.81 13.07 21.50
C GLY A 13 5.52 13.08 19.99
N GLU A 14 4.31 12.70 19.59
CA GLU A 14 3.85 12.72 18.21
C GLU A 14 2.71 13.73 17.97
N GLU A 15 2.59 14.72 18.86
CA GLU A 15 1.55 15.74 18.78
C GLU A 15 1.63 16.51 17.47
N LEU A 16 0.45 16.83 16.92
CA LEU A 16 0.28 17.63 15.71
C LEU A 16 -0.08 19.07 16.11
N ASP A 17 0.62 20.06 15.55
CA ASP A 17 0.16 21.44 15.63
C ASP A 17 -1.06 21.64 14.70
N ALA A 18 -2.23 21.32 15.24
CA ALA A 18 -3.48 21.40 14.49
C ALA A 18 -3.82 22.83 14.08
N VAL A 19 -3.42 23.84 14.84
CA VAL A 19 -3.67 25.25 14.53
C VAL A 19 -2.85 25.69 13.32
N ALA A 20 -1.56 25.33 13.29
CA ALA A 20 -0.70 25.61 12.14
C ALA A 20 -1.22 24.93 10.86
N VAL A 21 -1.65 23.68 10.96
CA VAL A 21 -2.22 22.92 9.82
C VAL A 21 -3.54 23.55 9.35
N GLU A 22 -4.43 23.92 10.27
CA GLU A 22 -5.71 24.55 9.93
C GLU A 22 -5.51 25.89 9.20
N ASN A 23 -4.62 26.75 9.72
CA ASN A 23 -4.31 28.02 9.09
C ASN A 23 -3.74 27.84 7.68
N TRP A 24 -2.83 26.88 7.53
CA TRP A 24 -2.26 26.54 6.24
C TRP A 24 -3.32 26.00 5.26
N LEU A 25 -4.19 25.06 5.68
CA LEU A 25 -5.26 24.54 4.83
C LEU A 25 -6.24 25.62 4.40
N LYS A 26 -6.64 26.54 5.29
CA LYS A 26 -7.47 27.71 4.94
C LYS A 26 -6.80 28.60 3.90
N ALA A 27 -5.49 28.81 4.00
CA ALA A 27 -4.72 29.55 3.02
C ALA A 27 -4.66 28.84 1.65
N GLN A 28 -4.81 27.50 1.61
CA GLN A 28 -4.97 26.73 0.37
C GLN A 28 -6.43 26.74 -0.18
N GLY A 29 -7.34 27.46 0.45
CA GLY A 29 -8.74 27.56 0.04
C GLY A 29 -9.63 26.42 0.52
N VAL A 30 -9.18 25.60 1.48
CA VAL A 30 -10.00 24.52 2.07
C VAL A 30 -11.00 25.14 3.06
N ASP A 31 -12.31 24.93 2.83
CA ASP A 31 -13.36 25.33 3.77
C ASP A 31 -13.38 24.37 4.97
N LEU A 32 -13.09 24.90 6.15
CA LEU A 32 -13.04 24.15 7.42
C LEU A 32 -13.99 24.81 8.42
N GLN A 33 -14.99 24.06 8.92
CA GLN A 33 -16.01 24.54 9.82
C GLN A 33 -15.96 23.79 11.15
N GLY A 34 -16.17 24.52 12.26
CA GLY A 34 -16.15 23.96 13.61
C GLY A 34 -14.75 23.81 14.18
N GLN A 35 -14.66 23.12 15.30
CA GLN A 35 -13.41 22.81 15.99
C GLN A 35 -12.88 21.44 15.52
N VAL A 36 -11.59 21.37 15.19
CA VAL A 36 -10.98 20.13 14.76
C VAL A 36 -10.89 19.10 15.91
N GLU A 37 -11.32 17.87 15.63
CA GLU A 37 -11.01 16.70 16.44
C GLU A 37 -9.83 15.97 15.80
N VAL A 38 -8.70 15.84 16.53
CA VAL A 38 -7.50 15.15 16.05
C VAL A 38 -7.38 13.79 16.70
N THR A 39 -7.30 12.74 15.87
CA THR A 39 -6.96 11.38 16.29
C THR A 39 -5.80 10.84 15.47
N GLN A 40 -5.16 9.76 15.93
CA GLN A 40 -4.01 9.18 15.26
C GLN A 40 -4.26 7.69 15.00
N TYR A 41 -3.90 7.22 13.81
CA TYR A 41 -3.93 5.80 13.49
C TYR A 41 -2.69 5.10 14.03
N SER A 42 -2.87 3.92 14.59
CA SER A 42 -1.79 3.09 15.12
C SER A 42 -1.12 2.23 14.03
N GLY A 43 -1.79 2.04 12.88
CA GLY A 43 -1.28 1.32 11.72
C GLY A 43 -0.41 2.24 10.85
N GLY A 44 0.71 1.70 10.36
CA GLY A 44 1.67 2.40 9.53
C GLY A 44 3.04 2.44 10.21
N ALA A 45 3.97 1.59 9.75
CA ALA A 45 5.32 1.53 10.32
C ALA A 45 6.20 2.69 9.86
N SER A 46 5.86 3.28 8.70
CA SER A 46 6.72 4.25 8.00
C SER A 46 6.34 5.69 8.28
N ASN A 47 5.07 6.05 8.23
CA ASN A 47 4.59 7.43 8.32
C ASN A 47 3.55 7.61 9.42
N TRP A 48 3.50 8.78 10.02
CA TRP A 48 2.46 9.15 10.97
C TRP A 48 1.21 9.60 10.25
N THR A 49 0.06 9.01 10.62
CA THR A 49 -1.22 9.27 10.00
C THR A 49 -2.20 9.80 11.04
N TYR A 50 -2.71 11.00 10.80
CA TYR A 50 -3.68 11.68 11.68
C TYR A 50 -5.00 11.86 10.94
N ARG A 51 -6.11 11.74 11.68
CA ARG A 51 -7.42 12.17 11.24
C ARG A 51 -7.68 13.57 11.77
N LEU A 52 -8.15 14.44 10.91
CA LEU A 52 -8.59 15.80 11.22
C LEU A 52 -10.06 15.87 10.87
N LYS A 53 -10.92 15.74 11.88
CA LYS A 53 -12.37 15.77 11.68
C LYS A 53 -12.90 17.14 12.03
N TYR A 54 -13.53 17.79 11.05
CA TYR A 54 -14.30 19.04 11.17
C TYR A 54 -15.78 18.74 10.99
N ASP A 55 -16.65 19.75 11.21
CA ASP A 55 -18.10 19.58 11.07
C ASP A 55 -18.51 19.27 9.63
N ASN A 56 -17.79 19.83 8.64
CA ASN A 56 -18.10 19.72 7.20
C ASN A 56 -17.18 18.79 6.41
N VAL A 57 -16.04 18.38 6.97
CA VAL A 57 -15.07 17.54 6.24
C VAL A 57 -14.27 16.64 7.18
N ASP A 58 -13.92 15.45 6.70
CA ASP A 58 -13.12 14.45 7.39
C ASP A 58 -11.84 14.20 6.59
N LEU A 59 -10.69 14.55 7.16
CA LEU A 59 -9.41 14.58 6.45
C LEU A 59 -8.41 13.63 7.10
N ILE A 60 -7.48 13.17 6.31
CA ILE A 60 -6.28 12.43 6.73
C ILE A 60 -5.05 13.25 6.39
N LEU A 61 -4.19 13.47 7.38
CA LEU A 61 -2.87 14.05 7.21
C LEU A 61 -1.82 12.96 7.36
N ARG A 62 -0.91 12.84 6.40
CA ARG A 62 0.26 11.96 6.48
C ARG A 62 1.55 12.80 6.50
N ARG A 63 2.44 12.45 7.43
CA ARG A 63 3.77 13.06 7.57
C ARG A 63 4.81 12.02 7.98
N PRO A 64 6.09 12.26 7.71
CA PRO A 64 7.14 11.38 8.20
C PRO A 64 7.28 11.46 9.73
N PRO A 65 7.83 10.42 10.38
CA PRO A 65 8.19 10.47 11.79
C PRO A 65 9.30 11.48 12.03
N LYS A 66 9.43 11.98 13.27
CA LYS A 66 10.57 12.81 13.68
C LYS A 66 11.85 11.97 13.70
N GLY A 67 12.97 12.53 13.25
CA GLY A 67 14.28 11.89 13.33
C GLY A 67 15.05 11.88 12.00
N THR A 68 16.18 11.16 11.98
CA THR A 68 17.06 11.07 10.81
C THR A 68 16.41 10.21 9.73
N LYS A 69 16.22 10.78 8.54
CA LYS A 69 15.59 10.11 7.39
C LYS A 69 16.65 9.54 6.44
N ALA A 70 16.43 8.35 5.90
CA ALA A 70 17.15 7.94 4.70
C ALA A 70 16.71 8.83 3.51
N LYS A 71 17.67 9.21 2.65
CA LYS A 71 17.43 10.18 1.54
C LYS A 71 16.26 9.85 0.61
N SER A 72 15.78 8.61 0.57
CA SER A 72 14.70 8.13 -0.30
C SER A 72 13.51 7.55 0.46
N ALA A 73 13.50 7.63 1.79
CA ALA A 73 12.38 7.19 2.61
C ALA A 73 11.47 8.38 2.93
N HIS A 74 10.17 8.13 2.99
CA HIS A 74 9.17 9.13 3.42
C HIS A 74 9.05 10.36 2.50
N ASP A 75 9.07 10.15 1.17
CA ASP A 75 8.86 11.21 0.18
C ASP A 75 7.35 11.50 0.04
N MET A 76 6.87 12.44 0.85
CA MET A 76 5.45 12.83 0.89
C MET A 76 4.98 13.44 -0.42
N ALA A 77 5.85 14.19 -1.10
CA ALA A 77 5.51 14.79 -2.39
C ALA A 77 5.29 13.72 -3.45
N ARG A 78 6.19 12.72 -3.50
CA ARG A 78 6.06 11.60 -4.42
C ARG A 78 4.78 10.81 -4.17
N GLU A 79 4.49 10.45 -2.93
CA GLU A 79 3.29 9.70 -2.56
C GLU A 79 2.00 10.46 -2.91
N TYR A 80 1.98 11.79 -2.68
CA TYR A 80 0.89 12.67 -3.08
C TYR A 80 0.68 12.68 -4.59
N HIS A 81 1.76 12.88 -5.37
CA HIS A 81 1.67 12.96 -6.83
C HIS A 81 1.30 11.64 -7.47
N VAL A 82 1.76 10.51 -6.94
CA VAL A 82 1.35 9.18 -7.39
C VAL A 82 -0.17 9.06 -7.31
N GLN A 83 -0.75 9.31 -6.16
CA GLN A 83 -2.20 9.17 -5.95
C GLN A 83 -2.99 10.18 -6.80
N LYS A 84 -2.55 11.43 -6.82
CA LYS A 84 -3.19 12.48 -7.62
C LYS A 84 -3.23 12.15 -9.12
N ASN A 85 -2.11 11.63 -9.65
CA ASN A 85 -1.99 11.32 -11.07
C ASN A 85 -2.67 10.00 -11.45
N LEU A 86 -2.84 9.07 -10.49
CA LEU A 86 -3.61 7.83 -10.67
C LEU A 86 -5.12 8.05 -10.66
N THR A 87 -5.62 9.03 -9.91
CA THR A 87 -7.06 9.25 -9.70
C THR A 87 -7.92 9.23 -10.97
N PRO A 88 -7.49 9.81 -12.12
CA PRO A 88 -8.30 9.77 -13.33
C PRO A 88 -8.50 8.37 -13.95
N PHE A 89 -7.64 7.43 -13.62
CA PHE A 89 -7.59 6.09 -14.21
C PHE A 89 -7.93 4.98 -13.22
N TYR A 90 -7.78 5.26 -11.92
CA TYR A 90 -7.96 4.29 -10.84
C TYR A 90 -8.74 4.94 -9.69
N PRO A 91 -10.08 4.90 -9.74
CA PRO A 91 -10.94 5.73 -8.88
C PRO A 91 -11.01 5.30 -7.41
N VAL A 92 -10.45 4.14 -7.05
CA VAL A 92 -10.43 3.64 -5.67
C VAL A 92 -9.26 4.23 -4.87
N LEU A 93 -9.12 5.55 -4.93
CA LEU A 93 -8.10 6.32 -4.22
C LEU A 93 -8.74 7.39 -3.34
N PRO A 94 -8.11 7.75 -2.21
CA PRO A 94 -8.49 8.95 -1.48
C PRO A 94 -8.34 10.20 -2.37
N GLU A 95 -9.27 11.14 -2.27
CA GLU A 95 -9.15 12.43 -2.96
C GLU A 95 -8.04 13.27 -2.31
N MET A 96 -7.03 13.62 -3.10
CA MET A 96 -5.92 14.46 -2.66
C MET A 96 -6.38 15.90 -2.48
N VAL A 97 -6.18 16.48 -1.28
CA VAL A 97 -6.58 17.85 -0.94
C VAL A 97 -5.42 18.81 -1.15
N ALA A 98 -4.31 18.62 -0.46
CA ALA A 98 -3.18 19.55 -0.55
C ALA A 98 -1.85 18.87 -0.15
N LEU A 99 -0.75 19.38 -0.72
CA LEU A 99 0.63 19.02 -0.38
C LEU A 99 1.34 20.23 0.22
N CYS A 100 1.93 20.09 1.39
CA CYS A 100 2.75 21.09 2.04
C CYS A 100 4.23 20.72 1.96
N GLN A 101 5.03 21.58 1.33
CA GLN A 101 6.48 21.49 1.28
C GLN A 101 7.16 22.68 2.00
N ASP A 102 6.37 23.42 2.79
CA ASP A 102 6.87 24.48 3.65
C ASP A 102 7.16 23.93 5.05
N GLU A 103 8.43 23.72 5.33
CA GLU A 103 8.89 23.20 6.63
C GLU A 103 8.55 24.13 7.81
N SER A 104 8.21 25.41 7.56
CA SER A 104 7.83 26.32 8.64
C SER A 104 6.51 25.94 9.31
N VAL A 105 5.66 25.14 8.67
CA VAL A 105 4.35 24.72 9.18
C VAL A 105 4.50 23.60 10.23
N LEU A 106 5.17 22.50 9.88
CA LEU A 106 5.32 21.31 10.75
C LEU A 106 6.77 20.79 10.89
N GLY A 107 7.75 21.49 10.34
CA GLY A 107 9.15 21.04 10.30
C GLY A 107 9.43 19.91 9.31
N CYS A 108 8.50 19.60 8.43
CA CYS A 108 8.63 18.55 7.41
C CYS A 108 7.54 18.68 6.35
N ASP A 109 7.77 18.06 5.20
CA ASP A 109 6.71 17.87 4.19
C ASP A 109 5.58 17.02 4.76
N PHE A 110 4.36 17.32 4.35
CA PHE A 110 3.18 16.51 4.64
C PHE A 110 2.13 16.69 3.55
N TYR A 111 1.19 15.77 3.47
CA TYR A 111 0.04 15.94 2.59
C TYR A 111 -1.27 15.62 3.30
N VAL A 112 -2.35 16.16 2.73
CA VAL A 112 -3.71 15.99 3.23
C VAL A 112 -4.58 15.41 2.12
N MET A 113 -5.42 14.44 2.48
CA MET A 113 -6.40 13.81 1.62
C MET A 113 -7.74 13.69 2.32
N LYS A 114 -8.84 13.50 1.60
CA LYS A 114 -10.12 13.16 2.20
C LYS A 114 -10.08 11.76 2.80
N ARG A 115 -10.71 11.58 3.95
CA ARG A 115 -10.83 10.25 4.55
C ARG A 115 -11.82 9.41 3.76
N VAL A 116 -11.41 8.23 3.36
CA VAL A 116 -12.31 7.18 2.91
C VAL A 116 -12.75 6.39 4.14
N GLU A 117 -14.02 6.51 4.49
CA GLU A 117 -14.58 5.78 5.62
C GLU A 117 -14.90 4.34 5.21
N GLY A 118 -14.34 3.37 5.93
CA GLY A 118 -14.57 1.97 5.62
C GLY A 118 -13.87 1.01 6.57
N ILE A 119 -13.85 -0.25 6.17
CA ILE A 119 -13.30 -1.36 6.94
C ILE A 119 -11.94 -1.73 6.36
N ILE A 120 -10.91 -1.75 7.19
CA ILE A 120 -9.57 -2.20 6.78
C ILE A 120 -9.36 -3.61 7.34
N PRO A 121 -9.26 -4.65 6.47
CA PRO A 121 -8.88 -6.00 6.90
C PRO A 121 -7.47 -5.98 7.48
N ARG A 122 -7.32 -6.51 8.69
CA ARG A 122 -6.02 -6.69 9.32
C ARG A 122 -5.63 -8.18 9.23
N ALA A 123 -4.87 -8.68 10.19
CA ALA A 123 -4.56 -10.12 10.27
C ALA A 123 -5.82 -11.01 10.29
N ASN A 124 -6.96 -10.46 10.67
CA ASN A 124 -8.27 -11.11 10.64
C ASN A 124 -9.32 -10.18 10.06
N LEU A 125 -10.34 -10.74 9.42
CA LEU A 125 -11.57 -10.00 9.14
C LEU A 125 -12.29 -9.67 10.45
N PRO A 126 -12.93 -8.50 10.56
CA PRO A 126 -13.80 -8.19 11.69
C PRO A 126 -14.89 -9.25 11.84
N ARG A 127 -15.11 -9.71 13.07
CA ARG A 127 -16.08 -10.78 13.36
C ARG A 127 -17.52 -10.38 13.05
N GLU A 128 -17.79 -9.10 13.11
CA GLU A 128 -19.08 -8.48 12.83
C GLU A 128 -19.55 -8.68 11.38
N LEU A 129 -18.59 -8.93 10.46
CA LEU A 129 -18.92 -9.20 9.05
C LEU A 129 -19.56 -10.58 8.84
N ASP A 130 -19.33 -11.53 9.75
CA ASP A 130 -19.84 -12.93 9.71
C ASP A 130 -19.82 -13.55 8.31
N PHE A 131 -18.72 -13.33 7.57
CA PHE A 131 -18.58 -13.78 6.18
C PHE A 131 -18.66 -15.28 6.06
N LYS A 132 -19.48 -15.74 5.14
CA LYS A 132 -19.52 -17.13 4.68
C LYS A 132 -18.41 -17.35 3.63
N GLU A 133 -18.07 -18.61 3.39
CA GLU A 133 -17.00 -18.99 2.45
C GLU A 133 -17.14 -18.33 1.06
N ALA A 134 -18.35 -18.23 0.54
CA ALA A 134 -18.61 -17.58 -0.75
C ALA A 134 -18.28 -16.08 -0.74
N GLN A 135 -18.57 -15.37 0.36
CA GLN A 135 -18.24 -13.95 0.50
C GLN A 135 -16.73 -13.73 0.70
N VAL A 136 -16.06 -14.66 1.40
CA VAL A 136 -14.60 -14.65 1.51
C VAL A 136 -13.96 -14.84 0.12
N ARG A 137 -14.51 -15.76 -0.69
CA ARG A 137 -14.06 -15.99 -2.07
C ARG A 137 -14.28 -14.74 -2.94
N GLU A 138 -15.45 -14.13 -2.86
CA GLU A 138 -15.77 -12.90 -3.58
C GLU A 138 -14.83 -11.75 -3.19
N LEU A 139 -14.58 -11.54 -1.89
CA LEU A 139 -13.61 -10.54 -1.42
C LEU A 139 -12.21 -10.81 -1.97
N CYS A 140 -11.76 -12.07 -1.96
CA CYS A 140 -10.46 -12.46 -2.48
C CYS A 140 -10.34 -12.10 -3.98
N ILE A 141 -11.35 -12.44 -4.77
CA ILE A 141 -11.40 -12.11 -6.20
C ILE A 141 -11.36 -10.59 -6.40
N ASN A 142 -12.19 -9.84 -5.68
CA ASN A 142 -12.25 -8.38 -5.82
C ASN A 142 -10.92 -7.69 -5.49
N VAL A 143 -10.19 -8.19 -4.49
CA VAL A 143 -8.86 -7.65 -4.15
C VAL A 143 -7.86 -7.91 -5.27
N ILE A 144 -7.88 -9.10 -5.89
CA ILE A 144 -6.98 -9.41 -7.01
C ILE A 144 -7.40 -8.66 -8.28
N ASP A 145 -8.70 -8.51 -8.55
CA ASP A 145 -9.19 -7.72 -9.68
C ASP A 145 -8.74 -6.26 -9.58
N LYS A 146 -8.72 -5.68 -8.37
CA LYS A 146 -8.21 -4.32 -8.18
C LYS A 146 -6.70 -4.19 -8.45
N LEU A 147 -5.90 -5.22 -8.17
CA LEU A 147 -4.50 -5.25 -8.59
C LEU A 147 -4.37 -5.34 -10.12
N ILE A 148 -5.18 -6.18 -10.75
CA ILE A 148 -5.22 -6.31 -12.22
C ILE A 148 -5.61 -4.98 -12.88
N GLU A 149 -6.64 -4.29 -12.36
CA GLU A 149 -7.04 -2.97 -12.82
C GLU A 149 -5.89 -1.95 -12.72
N LEU A 150 -5.14 -1.96 -11.60
CA LEU A 150 -3.96 -1.11 -11.44
C LEU A 150 -2.90 -1.37 -12.52
N HIS A 151 -2.61 -2.63 -12.80
CA HIS A 151 -1.62 -3.03 -13.80
C HIS A 151 -2.06 -2.75 -15.25
N GLN A 152 -3.33 -2.37 -15.46
CA GLN A 152 -3.89 -1.97 -16.76
C GLN A 152 -4.00 -0.45 -16.92
N VAL A 153 -3.66 0.33 -15.87
CA VAL A 153 -3.68 1.79 -15.95
C VAL A 153 -2.77 2.28 -17.07
N PRO A 154 -3.27 3.13 -17.98
CA PRO A 154 -2.43 3.75 -19.01
C PRO A 154 -1.47 4.75 -18.36
N TYR A 155 -0.18 4.52 -18.49
CA TYR A 155 0.85 5.42 -17.93
C TYR A 155 1.57 6.24 -19.00
N GLN A 156 1.69 5.72 -20.24
CA GLN A 156 2.38 6.39 -21.33
C GLN A 156 1.64 7.66 -21.75
N GLY A 157 2.38 8.73 -21.94
CA GLY A 157 1.81 10.05 -22.28
C GLY A 157 1.07 10.72 -21.13
N THR A 158 1.19 10.23 -19.90
CA THR A 158 0.64 10.82 -18.68
C THR A 158 1.76 11.20 -17.70
N GLU A 159 1.43 11.92 -16.63
CA GLU A 159 2.38 12.22 -15.55
C GLU A 159 2.94 10.96 -14.86
N LEU A 160 2.25 9.82 -14.99
CA LEU A 160 2.70 8.53 -14.44
C LEU A 160 3.92 7.97 -15.18
N GLU A 161 4.23 8.42 -16.40
CA GLU A 161 5.41 7.99 -17.16
C GLU A 161 6.72 8.27 -16.42
N ASN A 162 6.71 9.30 -15.57
CA ASN A 162 7.87 9.69 -14.74
C ASN A 162 7.94 8.98 -13.39
N LEU A 163 7.03 8.05 -13.09
CA LEU A 163 6.94 7.38 -11.79
C LEU A 163 8.12 6.45 -11.51
N GLY A 164 8.79 5.94 -12.55
CA GLY A 164 9.92 5.02 -12.43
C GLY A 164 10.71 4.87 -13.73
N LYS A 165 11.71 3.97 -13.69
CA LYS A 165 12.60 3.76 -14.83
C LYS A 165 12.04 2.80 -15.91
N GLY A 166 10.87 2.19 -15.66
CA GLY A 166 10.29 1.22 -16.59
C GLY A 166 11.15 -0.03 -16.78
N ASP A 167 11.47 -0.34 -18.02
CA ASP A 167 12.13 -1.59 -18.45
C ASP A 167 13.40 -1.95 -17.68
N GLY A 168 13.66 -3.25 -17.55
CA GLY A 168 14.77 -3.81 -16.78
C GLY A 168 14.50 -3.84 -15.28
N TYR A 169 13.23 -3.81 -14.87
CA TYR A 169 12.83 -3.77 -13.48
C TYR A 169 13.32 -4.99 -12.68
N CYS A 170 13.07 -6.22 -13.17
CA CYS A 170 13.47 -7.45 -12.50
C CYS A 170 14.99 -7.46 -12.20
N ARG A 171 15.81 -7.13 -13.18
CA ARG A 171 17.28 -7.05 -13.02
C ARG A 171 17.66 -6.02 -11.97
N ARG A 172 17.13 -4.80 -12.08
CA ARG A 172 17.44 -3.73 -11.11
C ARG A 172 17.07 -4.09 -9.69
N GLN A 173 15.95 -4.80 -9.48
CA GLN A 173 15.54 -5.24 -8.15
C GLN A 173 16.52 -6.27 -7.58
N VAL A 174 16.85 -7.34 -8.33
CA VAL A 174 17.77 -8.37 -7.86
C VAL A 174 19.15 -7.79 -7.54
N GLU A 175 19.73 -7.02 -8.47
CA GLU A 175 21.06 -6.42 -8.30
C GLU A 175 21.08 -5.37 -7.19
N GLY A 176 20.03 -4.54 -7.12
CA GLY A 176 19.90 -3.49 -6.11
C GLY A 176 19.76 -4.04 -4.70
N TRP A 177 18.91 -5.06 -4.50
CA TRP A 177 18.73 -5.69 -3.18
C TRP A 177 19.95 -6.50 -2.77
N ASP A 178 20.61 -7.16 -3.70
CA ASP A 178 21.86 -7.85 -3.43
C ASP A 178 22.95 -6.89 -2.93
N ALA A 179 23.11 -5.74 -3.58
CA ALA A 179 24.04 -4.71 -3.16
C ALA A 179 23.68 -4.09 -1.79
N ARG A 180 22.39 -3.88 -1.51
CA ARG A 180 21.92 -3.42 -0.19
C ARG A 180 22.21 -4.45 0.89
N PHE A 181 21.93 -5.73 0.62
CA PHE A 181 22.22 -6.82 1.55
C PHE A 181 23.71 -6.88 1.91
N GLU A 182 24.61 -6.80 0.91
CA GLU A 182 26.06 -6.79 1.15
C GLU A 182 26.50 -5.63 2.06
N LYS A 183 25.89 -4.45 1.91
CA LYS A 183 26.21 -3.27 2.73
C LYS A 183 25.64 -3.35 4.14
N ALA A 184 24.50 -4.01 4.32
CA ALA A 184 23.75 -4.01 5.59
C ALA A 184 24.03 -5.25 6.44
N LYS A 185 24.51 -6.36 5.86
CA LYS A 185 24.73 -7.60 6.59
C LYS A 185 25.76 -7.43 7.72
N THR A 186 25.46 -8.04 8.87
CA THR A 186 26.35 -8.13 10.02
C THR A 186 26.98 -9.54 10.08
N ILE A 187 27.97 -9.72 10.96
CA ILE A 187 28.73 -10.99 11.05
C ILE A 187 27.86 -12.22 11.42
N ASN A 188 26.74 -11.98 12.10
CA ASN A 188 25.81 -13.01 12.53
C ASN A 188 24.70 -13.33 11.53
N VAL A 189 24.65 -12.63 10.38
CA VAL A 189 23.68 -12.87 9.33
C VAL A 189 24.20 -13.88 8.33
N PRO A 190 23.47 -14.96 8.00
CA PRO A 190 23.83 -15.90 6.95
C PRO A 190 24.06 -15.21 5.61
N SER A 191 25.02 -15.70 4.84
CA SER A 191 25.40 -15.07 3.57
C SER A 191 24.36 -15.21 2.45
N PHE A 192 23.45 -16.17 2.56
CA PHE A 192 22.46 -16.54 1.54
C PHE A 192 23.03 -16.70 0.11
N LYS A 193 24.29 -17.09 -0.01
CA LYS A 193 25.02 -17.15 -1.30
C LYS A 193 24.30 -17.96 -2.36
N TYR A 194 23.68 -19.09 -1.97
CA TYR A 194 22.96 -19.96 -2.90
C TYR A 194 21.76 -19.24 -3.51
N VAL A 195 20.87 -18.70 -2.69
CA VAL A 195 19.65 -18.01 -3.14
C VAL A 195 20.01 -16.77 -3.98
N ARG A 196 20.97 -15.96 -3.50
CA ARG A 196 21.41 -14.75 -4.19
C ARG A 196 22.03 -15.06 -5.55
N LYS A 197 22.82 -16.14 -5.65
CA LYS A 197 23.35 -16.59 -6.94
C LYS A 197 22.24 -17.09 -7.85
N TRP A 198 21.34 -17.93 -7.32
CA TRP A 198 20.22 -18.46 -8.09
C TRP A 198 19.36 -17.34 -8.69
N LEU A 199 19.01 -16.33 -7.88
CA LEU A 199 18.25 -15.17 -8.35
C LEU A 199 18.95 -14.46 -9.50
N LYS A 200 20.27 -14.22 -9.40
CA LYS A 200 21.05 -13.57 -10.48
C LYS A 200 21.12 -14.39 -11.75
N ASP A 201 21.27 -15.69 -11.61
CA ASP A 201 21.40 -16.60 -12.77
C ASP A 201 20.05 -16.82 -13.49
N ASN A 202 18.91 -16.53 -12.83
CA ASN A 202 17.56 -16.81 -13.33
C ASN A 202 16.71 -15.54 -13.52
N ILE A 203 17.33 -14.36 -13.61
CA ILE A 203 16.57 -13.12 -13.85
C ILE A 203 15.85 -13.21 -15.20
N PRO A 204 14.50 -13.17 -15.23
CA PRO A 204 13.76 -13.15 -16.48
C PRO A 204 13.85 -11.78 -17.17
N ALA A 205 13.50 -11.73 -18.44
CA ALA A 205 13.08 -10.48 -19.04
C ALA A 205 11.80 -9.97 -18.34
N ASP A 206 11.62 -8.66 -18.25
CA ASP A 206 10.36 -8.11 -17.74
C ASP A 206 9.20 -8.58 -18.62
N SER A 207 8.11 -9.02 -18.00
CA SER A 207 6.91 -9.47 -18.70
C SER A 207 6.18 -8.31 -19.38
N LYS A 208 6.11 -7.18 -18.67
CA LYS A 208 5.48 -5.93 -19.10
C LYS A 208 5.95 -4.80 -18.16
N THR A 209 5.89 -3.57 -18.65
CA THR A 209 5.97 -2.37 -17.79
C THR A 209 4.58 -1.83 -17.51
N CYS A 210 4.24 -1.64 -16.25
CA CYS A 210 3.00 -1.01 -15.81
C CYS A 210 3.18 -0.29 -14.49
N VAL A 211 2.15 0.40 -14.01
CA VAL A 211 2.12 0.91 -12.63
C VAL A 211 1.96 -0.26 -11.67
N ILE A 212 2.83 -0.37 -10.70
CA ILE A 212 2.82 -1.39 -9.65
C ILE A 212 2.77 -0.76 -8.27
N HIS A 213 2.17 -1.48 -7.31
CA HIS A 213 2.02 -1.02 -5.93
C HIS A 213 3.23 -1.36 -5.05
N ASN A 214 3.83 -2.53 -5.22
CA ASN A 214 4.94 -3.10 -4.45
C ASN A 214 4.66 -3.43 -2.97
N ASP A 215 3.47 -3.16 -2.47
CA ASP A 215 3.02 -3.57 -1.13
C ASP A 215 1.52 -3.91 -1.16
N TRP A 216 1.11 -4.70 -2.16
CA TRP A 216 -0.28 -5.11 -2.32
C TRP A 216 -0.69 -6.11 -1.25
N ARG A 217 -1.60 -5.69 -0.36
CA ARG A 217 -2.07 -6.51 0.76
C ARG A 217 -3.50 -6.12 1.17
N PHE A 218 -4.19 -7.04 1.86
CA PHE A 218 -5.53 -6.77 2.40
C PHE A 218 -5.57 -5.63 3.41
N ASP A 219 -4.52 -5.40 4.18
CA ASP A 219 -4.45 -4.29 5.13
C ASP A 219 -4.16 -2.93 4.48
N ASN A 220 -3.95 -2.91 3.15
CA ASN A 220 -3.85 -1.70 2.33
C ASN A 220 -5.11 -1.45 1.48
N VAL A 221 -6.20 -2.19 1.69
CA VAL A 221 -7.48 -1.90 1.04
C VAL A 221 -8.54 -1.49 2.05
N ILE A 222 -9.50 -0.67 1.59
CA ILE A 222 -10.66 -0.24 2.37
C ILE A 222 -11.90 -0.87 1.75
N LEU A 223 -12.66 -1.60 2.57
CA LEU A 223 -13.93 -2.21 2.18
C LEU A 223 -15.10 -1.27 2.46
N ASP A 224 -16.10 -1.31 1.58
CA ASP A 224 -17.37 -0.60 1.77
C ASP A 224 -18.09 -1.14 3.02
N PRO A 225 -18.46 -0.31 3.99
CA PRO A 225 -19.19 -0.77 5.18
C PRO A 225 -20.56 -1.38 4.89
N ASN A 226 -21.20 -1.01 3.77
CA ASN A 226 -22.51 -1.50 3.37
C ASN A 226 -22.42 -2.73 2.48
N HIS A 227 -21.32 -2.87 1.71
CA HIS A 227 -21.04 -3.98 0.81
C HIS A 227 -19.59 -4.46 1.00
N PRO A 228 -19.26 -5.14 2.12
CA PRO A 228 -17.89 -5.32 2.57
C PRO A 228 -17.06 -6.34 1.77
N THR A 229 -17.57 -6.82 0.64
CA THR A 229 -16.78 -7.50 -0.41
C THR A 229 -16.24 -6.51 -1.45
N GLN A 230 -16.74 -5.27 -1.49
CA GLN A 230 -16.33 -4.25 -2.45
C GLN A 230 -15.17 -3.40 -1.89
N ILE A 231 -14.20 -3.10 -2.75
CA ILE A 231 -13.05 -2.25 -2.45
C ILE A 231 -13.41 -0.81 -2.86
N ILE A 232 -13.35 0.12 -1.91
CA ILE A 232 -13.61 1.56 -2.11
C ILE A 232 -12.37 2.43 -1.93
N GLY A 233 -11.26 1.85 -1.46
CA GLY A 233 -10.01 2.57 -1.30
C GLY A 233 -8.81 1.65 -1.34
N VAL A 234 -7.69 2.16 -1.88
CA VAL A 234 -6.37 1.53 -1.81
C VAL A 234 -5.40 2.53 -1.21
N LEU A 235 -4.61 2.08 -0.25
CA LEU A 235 -3.74 2.88 0.59
C LEU A 235 -2.27 2.48 0.41
N ASP A 236 -1.37 3.32 0.95
CA ASP A 236 0.06 3.06 1.12
C ASP A 236 0.86 2.99 -0.20
N TRP A 237 0.82 4.08 -0.94
CA TRP A 237 1.43 4.24 -2.26
C TRP A 237 2.92 4.61 -2.24
N GLU A 238 3.57 4.57 -1.07
CA GLU A 238 4.97 4.99 -0.91
C GLU A 238 5.96 4.18 -1.77
N MET A 239 5.62 2.92 -2.08
CA MET A 239 6.46 2.02 -2.86
C MET A 239 6.05 1.92 -4.35
N ALA A 240 4.95 2.56 -4.74
CA ALA A 240 4.45 2.47 -6.11
C ALA A 240 5.46 3.01 -7.14
N THR A 241 5.57 2.36 -8.30
CA THR A 241 6.50 2.72 -9.36
C THR A 241 6.06 2.14 -10.71
N LEU A 242 6.83 2.39 -11.77
CA LEU A 242 6.75 1.60 -12.99
C LEU A 242 7.64 0.35 -12.86
N GLY A 243 7.05 -0.82 -13.07
CA GLY A 243 7.75 -2.09 -12.93
C GLY A 243 7.02 -3.26 -13.57
N ASP A 244 7.50 -4.46 -13.25
CA ASP A 244 6.94 -5.71 -13.76
C ASP A 244 5.77 -6.18 -12.90
N PRO A 245 4.56 -6.42 -13.46
CA PRO A 245 3.40 -6.84 -12.70
C PRO A 245 3.55 -8.21 -12.02
N LEU A 246 4.37 -9.12 -12.55
CA LEU A 246 4.61 -10.41 -11.90
C LEU A 246 5.48 -10.27 -10.66
N MET A 247 6.39 -9.28 -10.63
CA MET A 247 7.15 -8.91 -9.42
C MET A 247 6.23 -8.34 -8.33
N ASP A 248 5.22 -7.55 -8.70
CA ASP A 248 4.23 -7.02 -7.76
C ASP A 248 3.35 -8.14 -7.20
N LEU A 249 2.87 -9.03 -8.07
CA LEU A 249 2.10 -10.21 -7.66
C LEU A 249 2.93 -11.13 -6.73
N GLY A 250 4.19 -11.39 -7.06
CA GLY A 250 5.11 -12.18 -6.24
C GLY A 250 5.33 -11.54 -4.86
N SER A 251 5.50 -10.21 -4.82
CA SER A 251 5.58 -9.45 -3.56
C SER A 251 4.32 -9.60 -2.71
N ALA A 252 3.12 -9.53 -3.31
CA ALA A 252 1.86 -9.77 -2.62
C ALA A 252 1.78 -11.19 -2.05
N LEU A 253 2.21 -12.19 -2.83
CA LEU A 253 2.19 -13.59 -2.43
C LEU A 253 3.25 -13.97 -1.37
N ALA A 254 4.31 -13.18 -1.22
CA ALA A 254 5.29 -13.38 -0.15
C ALA A 254 4.66 -13.24 1.26
N TYR A 255 3.57 -12.49 1.39
CA TYR A 255 2.80 -12.33 2.63
C TYR A 255 1.52 -13.19 2.68
N TRP A 256 1.25 -13.97 1.62
CA TRP A 256 0.05 -14.78 1.51
C TRP A 256 0.18 -16.08 2.29
N VAL A 257 -0.59 -16.21 3.34
CA VAL A 257 -0.63 -17.42 4.18
C VAL A 257 -1.88 -18.22 3.80
N GLU A 258 -1.69 -19.51 3.50
CA GLU A 258 -2.78 -20.42 3.11
C GLU A 258 -3.33 -21.20 4.32
N GLU A 259 -4.53 -21.77 4.17
CA GLU A 259 -5.12 -22.65 5.18
C GLU A 259 -4.23 -23.87 5.45
N SER A 260 -3.55 -24.41 4.44
CA SER A 260 -2.65 -25.56 4.52
C SER A 260 -1.27 -25.26 5.11
N ASP A 261 -0.90 -23.99 5.27
CA ASP A 261 0.42 -23.62 5.81
C ASP A 261 0.59 -24.04 7.29
N SER A 262 1.85 -24.15 7.70
CA SER A 262 2.20 -24.54 9.06
C SER A 262 1.60 -23.61 10.12
N ALA A 263 1.45 -24.11 11.35
CA ALA A 263 0.96 -23.30 12.48
C ALA A 263 1.81 -22.04 12.72
N LEU A 264 3.13 -22.12 12.47
CA LEU A 264 4.04 -20.98 12.60
C LEU A 264 3.72 -19.88 11.59
N PHE A 265 3.55 -20.23 10.31
CA PHE A 265 3.16 -19.26 9.28
C PHE A 265 1.81 -18.63 9.60
N LYS A 266 0.82 -19.43 10.00
CA LYS A 266 -0.50 -18.93 10.40
C LYS A 266 -0.44 -18.01 11.63
N ALA A 267 0.44 -18.25 12.57
CA ALA A 267 0.62 -17.42 13.76
C ALA A 267 1.25 -16.05 13.45
N THR A 268 2.09 -15.97 12.40
CA THR A 268 2.80 -14.74 12.00
C THR A 268 2.12 -13.96 10.87
N ARG A 269 0.96 -14.42 10.42
CA ARG A 269 0.22 -13.77 9.32
C ARG A 269 -0.14 -12.32 9.63
N ARG A 270 -0.15 -11.48 8.61
CA ARG A 270 -0.54 -10.07 8.69
C ARG A 270 -1.86 -9.76 7.99
N GLN A 271 -2.40 -10.71 7.23
CA GLN A 271 -3.63 -10.57 6.45
C GLN A 271 -4.47 -11.85 6.53
N PRO A 272 -5.77 -11.80 6.22
CA PRO A 272 -6.71 -12.90 6.51
C PRO A 272 -6.74 -13.98 5.43
N THR A 273 -5.65 -14.17 4.68
CA THR A 273 -5.57 -15.03 3.49
C THR A 273 -5.62 -16.53 3.78
N ASN A 274 -5.52 -16.92 5.06
CA ASN A 274 -5.66 -18.31 5.49
C ASN A 274 -7.12 -18.74 5.75
N LEU A 275 -8.09 -17.85 5.53
CA LEU A 275 -9.50 -18.17 5.75
C LEU A 275 -10.00 -19.11 4.66
N LYS A 276 -10.93 -19.99 5.05
CA LYS A 276 -11.64 -20.84 4.11
C LYS A 276 -12.41 -19.98 3.09
N GLY A 277 -12.24 -20.27 1.82
CA GLY A 277 -12.76 -19.46 0.73
C GLY A 277 -11.71 -18.57 0.06
N MET A 278 -10.62 -18.18 0.72
CA MET A 278 -9.51 -17.51 0.06
C MET A 278 -8.86 -18.41 -1.00
N PHE A 279 -8.29 -17.79 -2.03
CA PHE A 279 -7.44 -18.49 -2.98
C PHE A 279 -6.16 -19.02 -2.31
N THR A 280 -5.68 -20.16 -2.77
CA THR A 280 -4.28 -20.58 -2.57
C THR A 280 -3.36 -19.69 -3.40
N ARG A 281 -2.05 -19.65 -3.08
CA ARG A 281 -1.06 -18.93 -3.92
C ARG A 281 -1.12 -19.36 -5.38
N LYS A 282 -1.30 -20.66 -5.62
CA LYS A 282 -1.45 -21.18 -6.97
C LYS A 282 -2.72 -20.66 -7.67
N GLU A 283 -3.87 -20.68 -7.00
CA GLU A 283 -5.11 -20.16 -7.55
C GLU A 283 -5.01 -18.65 -7.86
N VAL A 284 -4.31 -17.87 -7.03
CA VAL A 284 -4.06 -16.44 -7.30
C VAL A 284 -3.28 -16.27 -8.59
N VAL A 285 -2.19 -17.03 -8.77
CA VAL A 285 -1.37 -16.98 -9.98
C VAL A 285 -2.17 -17.40 -11.21
N ASP A 286 -2.85 -18.54 -11.14
CA ASP A 286 -3.66 -19.06 -12.25
C ASP A 286 -4.73 -18.03 -12.67
N TYR A 287 -5.46 -17.48 -11.70
CA TYR A 287 -6.48 -16.46 -11.93
C TYR A 287 -5.90 -15.19 -12.55
N TYR A 288 -4.79 -14.70 -12.01
CA TYR A 288 -4.13 -13.50 -12.50
C TYR A 288 -3.65 -13.66 -13.95
N LEU A 289 -2.99 -14.78 -14.26
CA LEU A 289 -2.51 -15.08 -15.62
C LEU A 289 -3.67 -15.26 -16.61
N GLU A 290 -4.75 -15.95 -16.22
CA GLU A 290 -5.94 -16.10 -17.03
C GLU A 290 -6.57 -14.73 -17.38
N LYS A 291 -6.69 -13.84 -16.38
CA LYS A 291 -7.30 -12.52 -16.57
C LYS A 291 -6.45 -11.54 -17.36
N THR A 292 -5.12 -11.63 -17.24
CA THR A 292 -4.20 -10.69 -17.88
C THR A 292 -3.68 -11.17 -19.24
N GLY A 293 -3.76 -12.48 -19.51
CA GLY A 293 -3.18 -13.11 -20.70
C GLY A 293 -1.64 -13.12 -20.68
N LEU A 294 -1.02 -12.84 -19.54
CA LEU A 294 0.44 -12.90 -19.42
C LEU A 294 0.90 -14.35 -19.36
N GLU A 295 2.03 -14.62 -19.99
CA GLU A 295 2.71 -15.91 -19.93
C GLU A 295 3.92 -15.82 -19.02
N VAL A 296 4.20 -16.87 -18.26
CA VAL A 296 5.34 -16.97 -17.38
C VAL A 296 6.04 -18.31 -17.55
N GLU A 297 7.32 -18.29 -17.92
CA GLU A 297 8.12 -19.51 -18.11
C GLU A 297 8.57 -20.11 -16.77
N ASN A 298 8.90 -19.27 -15.80
CA ASN A 298 9.44 -19.69 -14.50
C ASN A 298 8.83 -18.87 -13.35
N TRP A 299 7.64 -19.26 -12.91
CA TRP A 299 6.99 -18.61 -11.77
C TRP A 299 7.83 -18.69 -10.48
N THR A 300 8.67 -19.71 -10.33
CA THR A 300 9.51 -19.90 -9.13
C THR A 300 10.45 -18.71 -8.85
N PHE A 301 10.71 -17.89 -9.86
CA PHE A 301 11.54 -16.69 -9.69
C PHE A 301 10.80 -15.59 -8.92
N TYR A 302 9.52 -15.40 -9.20
CA TYR A 302 8.68 -14.37 -8.60
C TYR A 302 8.17 -14.80 -7.24
#